data_268a5f2aee0684f7d523a8cb565c4153
#
_entry.id   268a5f2aee0684f7d523a8cb565c4153
#
_cell.length_a   1.000
_cell.length_b   1.000
_cell.length_c   1.000
_cell.angle_alpha   90.00
_cell.angle_beta   90.00
_cell.angle_gamma   90.00
#
_symmetry.space_group_name_H-M   'P 1'
#
loop_
_entity.id
_entity.type
_entity.pdbx_description
1 polymer ?
#
loop_
_entity_poly.entity_id
_entity_poly.type
_entity_poly.pdbx_seq_one_letter_code
_entity_poly.pdbx_strand_id
1 'polypeptide(L)'
;MMANEFSTGRLNLYTLGYTQAHKGGMPTESLVFSTWTYYGERTISHSRLYEARGVDAPCDKVVRIPADVYAQVGQYVILEDGEQYRIDAVSKVIVASNVRANELTLARLEDRYDVDTE
;
A
#
# COMPACT_ATOMS: atom_id res chain seq x y z
N MET A 1 5.36 -25.94 -12.05
CA MET A 1 4.59 -24.70 -12.14
C MET A 1 5.08 -23.70 -11.10
N MET A 2 5.25 -22.50 -11.52
CA MET A 2 5.77 -21.48 -10.60
C MET A 2 4.65 -20.86 -9.81
N ALA A 3 4.88 -20.68 -8.54
CA ALA A 3 3.95 -19.93 -7.71
C ALA A 3 3.95 -18.47 -8.15
N ASN A 4 2.76 -17.91 -8.25
CA ASN A 4 2.62 -16.52 -8.61
C ASN A 4 2.74 -15.68 -7.36
N GLU A 5 3.81 -14.89 -7.28
CA GLU A 5 4.06 -14.05 -6.11
C GLU A 5 3.01 -12.96 -5.92
N PHE A 6 2.24 -12.67 -6.96
CA PHE A 6 1.29 -11.55 -6.93
C PHE A 6 -0.12 -12.05 -7.15
N SER A 7 -0.48 -13.16 -6.49
CA SER A 7 -1.75 -13.82 -6.73
C SER A 7 -2.80 -13.59 -5.65
N THR A 8 -2.50 -12.80 -4.63
CA THR A 8 -3.47 -12.56 -3.56
C THR A 8 -4.65 -11.74 -4.05
N GLY A 9 -4.39 -10.72 -4.83
CA GLY A 9 -5.44 -9.87 -5.34
C GLY A 9 -4.90 -8.67 -6.09
N ARG A 10 -5.76 -7.70 -6.27
CA ARG A 10 -5.44 -6.47 -6.95
C ARG A 10 -5.51 -5.32 -5.94
N LEU A 11 -4.54 -4.42 -6.00
CA LEU A 11 -4.58 -3.21 -5.19
C LEU A 11 -4.57 -1.99 -6.08
N ASN A 12 -5.12 -0.91 -5.58
CA ASN A 12 -5.03 0.39 -6.21
C ASN A 12 -4.11 1.27 -5.37
N LEU A 13 -3.25 2.00 -6.05
CA LEU A 13 -2.27 2.88 -5.44
C LEU A 13 -2.73 4.32 -5.58
N TYR A 14 -2.64 5.08 -4.49
CA TYR A 14 -3.13 6.46 -4.45
C TYR A 14 -2.09 7.39 -3.89
N THR A 15 -2.20 8.66 -4.28
CA THR A 15 -1.47 9.73 -3.63
C THR A 15 -2.47 10.60 -2.90
N LEU A 16 -2.01 11.31 -1.87
CA LEU A 16 -2.86 12.22 -1.14
C LEU A 16 -2.94 13.53 -1.91
N GLY A 17 -4.15 13.98 -2.15
CA GLY A 17 -4.38 15.24 -2.84
C GLY A 17 -5.49 16.01 -2.16
N TYR A 18 -5.88 17.10 -2.77
CA TYR A 18 -6.96 17.92 -2.23
C TYR A 18 -8.07 17.99 -3.25
N THR A 19 -9.28 17.65 -2.81
CA THR A 19 -10.46 17.82 -3.64
C THR A 19 -10.85 19.28 -3.61
N GLN A 20 -11.11 19.85 -4.77
CA GLN A 20 -11.54 21.23 -4.84
C GLN A 20 -12.90 21.37 -4.18
N ALA A 21 -12.99 22.28 -3.22
CA ALA A 21 -14.22 22.43 -2.49
C ALA A 21 -15.29 23.07 -3.36
N HIS A 22 -16.53 22.85 -2.99
CA HIS A 22 -17.65 23.59 -3.56
C HIS A 22 -17.52 25.04 -3.13
N LYS A 23 -18.32 25.90 -3.77
CA LYS A 23 -18.28 27.32 -3.50
C LYS A 23 -18.19 27.63 -2.02
N GLY A 24 -17.15 28.39 -1.65
CA GLY A 24 -16.98 28.86 -0.31
C GLY A 24 -16.50 27.84 0.69
N GLY A 25 -16.28 26.59 0.27
CA GLY A 25 -15.80 25.57 1.16
C GLY A 25 -14.27 25.48 1.16
N MET A 26 -13.74 24.76 2.14
CA MET A 26 -12.31 24.51 2.20
C MET A 26 -11.98 23.23 1.45
N PRO A 27 -10.80 23.16 0.79
CA PRO A 27 -10.39 21.92 0.16
C PRO A 27 -10.29 20.81 1.19
N THR A 28 -10.67 19.61 0.77
CA THR A 28 -10.63 18.43 1.64
C THR A 28 -9.60 17.46 1.09
N GLU A 29 -8.85 16.84 1.98
CA GLU A 29 -7.90 15.82 1.56
C GLU A 29 -8.65 14.61 1.03
N SER A 30 -8.14 14.05 -0.07
CA SER A 30 -8.72 12.85 -0.66
C SER A 30 -7.62 12.03 -1.31
N LEU A 31 -7.91 10.77 -1.55
CA LEU A 31 -6.98 9.88 -2.24
C LEU A 31 -7.22 9.99 -3.74
N VAL A 32 -6.15 10.29 -4.47
CA VAL A 32 -6.20 10.44 -5.91
C VAL A 32 -5.55 9.20 -6.53
N PHE A 33 -6.28 8.54 -7.40
CA PHE A 33 -5.81 7.30 -8.03
C PHE A 33 -4.52 7.55 -8.82
N SER A 34 -3.55 6.67 -8.61
CA SER A 34 -2.28 6.71 -9.32
C SER A 34 -2.16 5.55 -10.30
N THR A 35 -2.21 4.33 -9.80
CA THR A 35 -2.10 3.15 -10.64
C THR A 35 -2.64 1.95 -9.88
N TRP A 36 -2.66 0.81 -10.54
CA TRP A 36 -3.07 -0.43 -9.90
C TRP A 36 -2.08 -1.53 -10.26
N THR A 37 -2.06 -2.58 -9.44
CA THR A 37 -1.23 -3.75 -9.71
C THR A 37 -1.78 -4.94 -8.95
N TYR A 38 -1.32 -6.12 -9.33
CA TYR A 38 -1.56 -7.30 -8.52
C TYR A 38 -0.56 -7.34 -7.37
N TYR A 39 -0.92 -8.01 -6.31
CA TYR A 39 -0.03 -8.11 -5.15
C TYR A 39 -0.08 -9.49 -4.53
N GLY A 40 0.97 -9.81 -3.76
CA GLY A 40 1.01 -10.99 -2.94
C GLY A 40 1.12 -10.59 -1.48
N GLU A 41 0.29 -11.16 -0.64
CA GLU A 41 0.34 -10.87 0.78
C GLU A 41 1.37 -11.76 1.46
N ARG A 42 2.10 -11.17 2.42
CA ARG A 42 3.11 -11.89 3.18
C ARG A 42 2.65 -12.06 4.61
N THR A 43 2.87 -13.26 5.14
CA THR A 43 2.67 -13.50 6.57
C THR A 43 3.99 -13.31 7.28
N ILE A 44 4.03 -12.41 8.25
CA ILE A 44 5.25 -12.09 8.99
C ILE A 44 4.96 -12.28 10.47
N SER A 45 5.94 -12.85 11.18
CA SER A 45 5.78 -13.02 12.61
C SER A 45 5.70 -11.67 13.31
N HIS A 46 5.05 -11.64 14.44
CA HIS A 46 4.84 -10.40 15.20
C HIS A 46 6.16 -9.72 15.53
N SER A 47 7.15 -10.49 15.98
CA SER A 47 8.46 -9.92 16.35
C SER A 47 9.13 -9.26 15.15
N ARG A 48 9.01 -9.88 13.98
CA ARG A 48 9.62 -9.31 12.78
C ARG A 48 8.96 -8.01 12.36
N LEU A 49 7.66 -7.90 12.55
CA LEU A 49 6.97 -6.65 12.25
C LEU A 49 7.48 -5.53 13.13
N TYR A 50 7.68 -5.80 14.41
CA TYR A 50 8.21 -4.79 15.32
C TYR A 50 9.63 -4.39 14.95
N GLU A 51 10.47 -5.35 14.59
CA GLU A 51 11.83 -5.04 14.18
C GLU A 51 11.88 -4.18 12.94
N ALA A 52 11.00 -4.45 11.98
CA ALA A 52 11.00 -3.71 10.73
C ALA A 52 10.56 -2.26 10.91
N ARG A 53 9.74 -1.99 11.90
CA ARG A 53 9.07 -0.70 12.05
C ARG A 53 9.53 0.08 13.28
N GLY A 54 10.24 -0.56 14.17
CA GLY A 54 10.50 0.02 15.47
C GLY A 54 9.36 -0.25 16.42
N VAL A 55 9.57 0.15 17.67
CA VAL A 55 8.76 -0.35 18.77
C VAL A 55 7.32 0.15 18.73
N ASP A 56 7.11 1.38 18.31
CA ASP A 56 5.81 2.02 18.48
C ASP A 56 4.97 2.09 17.24
N ALA A 57 5.49 1.70 16.10
CA ALA A 57 4.78 1.88 14.85
C ALA A 57 3.92 0.65 14.53
N PRO A 58 2.62 0.83 14.33
CA PRO A 58 1.78 -0.30 13.95
C PRO A 58 2.10 -0.76 12.54
N CYS A 59 2.05 -2.06 12.34
CA CYS A 59 2.22 -2.64 11.02
C CYS A 59 1.18 -3.73 10.87
N ASP A 60 0.26 -3.54 9.95
CA ASP A 60 -0.87 -4.43 9.84
C ASP A 60 -0.72 -5.46 8.74
N LYS A 61 -0.03 -5.11 7.67
CA LYS A 61 0.19 -6.02 6.56
C LYS A 61 1.50 -5.74 5.86
N VAL A 62 2.03 -6.77 5.23
CA VAL A 62 3.15 -6.63 4.31
C VAL A 62 2.74 -7.30 3.01
N VAL A 63 2.87 -6.56 1.92
CA VAL A 63 2.53 -7.06 0.59
C VAL A 63 3.70 -6.86 -0.35
N ARG A 64 3.76 -7.65 -1.40
CA ARG A 64 4.74 -7.50 -2.45
C ARG A 64 4.05 -7.18 -3.76
N ILE A 65 4.64 -6.24 -4.50
CA ILE A 65 4.15 -5.84 -5.82
C ILE A 65 5.30 -5.96 -6.81
N PRO A 66 5.00 -6.04 -8.10
CA PRO A 66 6.07 -6.09 -9.12
C PRO A 66 7.00 -4.88 -9.01
N ALA A 67 8.28 -5.12 -9.27
CA ALA A 67 9.29 -4.09 -9.08
C ALA A 67 9.17 -2.91 -10.05
N ASP A 68 8.47 -3.10 -11.15
CA ASP A 68 8.26 -2.04 -12.12
C ASP A 68 7.14 -1.08 -11.73
N VAL A 69 6.42 -1.38 -10.67
CA VAL A 69 5.37 -0.50 -10.16
C VAL A 69 6.00 0.45 -9.15
N TYR A 70 5.87 1.74 -9.42
CA TYR A 70 6.47 2.74 -8.56
C TYR A 70 5.61 3.00 -7.34
N ALA A 71 6.21 2.85 -6.17
CA ALA A 71 5.54 3.09 -4.90
C ALA A 71 6.49 3.74 -3.93
N GLN A 72 6.00 4.65 -3.12
CA GLN A 72 6.80 5.41 -2.16
C GLN A 72 6.16 5.42 -0.79
N VAL A 73 7.00 5.62 0.22
CA VAL A 73 6.53 5.90 1.58
C VAL A 73 5.65 7.15 1.54
N GLY A 74 4.55 7.08 2.24
CA GLY A 74 3.60 8.18 2.30
C GLY A 74 2.47 8.08 1.30
N GLN A 75 2.55 7.15 0.36
CA GLN A 75 1.42 6.86 -0.51
C GLN A 75 0.44 5.92 0.17
N TYR A 76 -0.68 5.70 -0.47
CA TYR A 76 -1.77 4.91 0.10
C TYR A 76 -2.19 3.82 -0.86
N VAL A 77 -2.69 2.72 -0.32
CA VAL A 77 -3.22 1.62 -1.13
C VAL A 77 -4.57 1.18 -0.60
N ILE A 78 -5.40 0.70 -1.49
CA ILE A 78 -6.64 0.01 -1.13
C ILE A 78 -6.50 -1.40 -1.66
N LEU A 79 -6.56 -2.37 -0.74
CA LEU A 79 -6.40 -3.77 -1.07
C LEU A 79 -7.73 -4.41 -1.45
N GLU A 80 -7.70 -5.70 -1.77
CA GLU A 80 -8.92 -6.43 -2.14
C GLU A 80 -9.97 -6.41 -1.04
N ASP A 81 -9.54 -6.26 0.21
CA ASP A 81 -10.48 -6.22 1.33
C ASP A 81 -11.20 -4.88 1.45
N GLY A 82 -10.86 -3.92 0.60
CA GLY A 82 -11.49 -2.60 0.63
C GLY A 82 -10.95 -1.67 1.68
N GLU A 83 -9.99 -2.11 2.47
CA GLU A 83 -9.41 -1.28 3.52
C GLU A 83 -8.34 -0.37 2.97
N GLN A 84 -8.20 0.79 3.57
CA GLN A 84 -7.18 1.76 3.19
C GLN A 84 -5.96 1.62 4.09
N TYR A 85 -4.78 1.63 3.47
CA TYR A 85 -3.52 1.50 4.18
C TYR A 85 -2.58 2.59 3.73
N ARG A 86 -1.69 3.00 4.64
CA ARG A 86 -0.59 3.91 4.32
C ARG A 86 0.68 3.09 4.15
N ILE A 87 1.48 3.45 3.15
CA ILE A 87 2.77 2.81 2.94
C ILE A 87 3.78 3.45 3.89
N ASP A 88 4.27 2.66 4.84
CA ASP A 88 5.23 3.14 5.82
C ASP A 88 6.66 2.79 5.48
N ALA A 89 6.88 1.76 4.66
CA ALA A 89 8.21 1.39 4.23
C ALA A 89 8.12 0.67 2.90
N VAL A 90 9.14 0.87 2.07
CA VAL A 90 9.28 0.19 0.79
C VAL A 90 10.66 -0.43 0.74
N SER A 91 10.74 -1.73 0.52
CA SER A 91 12.00 -2.45 0.39
C SER A 91 12.03 -3.20 -0.92
N LYS A 92 13.17 -3.17 -1.58
CA LYS A 92 13.36 -3.96 -2.80
C LYS A 92 13.85 -5.34 -2.40
N VAL A 93 13.17 -6.36 -2.89
CA VAL A 93 13.48 -7.74 -2.53
C VAL A 93 13.56 -8.58 -3.79
N ILE A 94 14.26 -9.72 -3.66
CA ILE A 94 14.29 -10.71 -4.73
C ILE A 94 13.54 -11.91 -4.20
N VAL A 95 12.49 -12.29 -4.92
CA VAL A 95 11.69 -13.44 -4.55
C VAL A 95 12.12 -14.65 -5.37
N ALA A 96 11.37 -15.73 -5.25
CA ALA A 96 11.73 -16.99 -5.94
C ALA A 96 11.96 -16.76 -7.43
N SER A 97 12.90 -17.49 -8.00
CA SER A 97 13.24 -17.43 -9.43
C SER A 97 13.82 -16.07 -9.85
N ASN A 98 14.46 -15.39 -8.92
CA ASN A 98 15.10 -14.08 -9.18
C ASN A 98 14.14 -12.99 -9.63
N VAL A 99 12.87 -13.13 -9.32
CA VAL A 99 11.91 -12.08 -9.62
C VAL A 99 12.10 -10.94 -8.62
N ARG A 100 12.21 -9.73 -9.13
CA ARG A 100 12.33 -8.56 -8.28
C ARG A 100 10.97 -8.03 -7.91
N ALA A 101 10.85 -7.58 -6.68
CA ALA A 101 9.59 -7.06 -6.16
C ALA A 101 9.86 -5.92 -5.20
N ASN A 102 8.85 -5.10 -5.01
CA ASN A 102 8.85 -4.10 -3.95
C ASN A 102 7.98 -4.63 -2.82
N GLU A 103 8.54 -4.65 -1.62
CA GLU A 103 7.82 -5.09 -0.44
C GLU A 103 7.35 -3.86 0.32
N LEU A 104 6.04 -3.77 0.48
CA LEU A 104 5.42 -2.61 1.11
C LEU A 104 4.97 -2.98 2.52
N THR A 105 5.40 -2.19 3.48
CA THR A 105 4.93 -2.32 4.86
C THR A 105 3.77 -1.35 5.04
N LEU A 106 2.61 -1.87 5.41
CA LEU A 106 1.37 -1.12 5.40
C LEU A 106 0.81 -0.96 6.81
N ALA A 107 0.30 0.24 7.08
CA ALA A 107 -0.43 0.52 8.30
C ALA A 107 -1.86 0.88 7.93
N ARG A 108 -2.82 0.17 8.53
CA ARG A 108 -4.22 0.42 8.25
C ARG A 108 -4.63 1.76 8.83
N LEU A 109 -5.42 2.49 8.06
CA LEU A 109 -5.91 3.79 8.48
C LEU A 109 -7.11 3.62 9.40
N GLU A 110 -7.13 4.37 10.50
CA GLU A 110 -8.28 4.39 11.38
C GLU A 110 -9.39 5.22 10.77
N ASP A 111 -9.03 6.38 10.22
CA ASP A 111 -9.96 7.27 9.57
C ASP A 111 -9.76 7.17 8.07
N ARG A 112 -10.83 6.85 7.37
CA ARG A 112 -10.73 6.67 5.92
C ARG A 112 -10.77 8.01 5.22
N TYR A 113 -10.00 8.12 4.15
CA TYR A 113 -10.07 9.27 3.26
C TYR A 113 -11.14 9.03 2.20
N ASP A 114 -11.71 10.10 1.70
CA ASP A 114 -12.54 10.02 0.51
C ASP A 114 -11.65 9.69 -0.67
N VAL A 115 -12.19 8.92 -1.60
CA VAL A 115 -11.44 8.51 -2.79
C VAL A 115 -11.99 9.30 -3.98
N ASP A 116 -11.06 9.96 -4.67
CA ASP A 116 -11.39 10.64 -5.92
C ASP A 116 -11.37 9.59 -7.03
N THR A 117 -12.52 9.28 -7.57
CA THR A 117 -12.67 8.22 -8.55
C THR A 117 -12.45 8.69 -9.99
N GLU A 118 -12.16 9.92 -10.19
CA GLU A 118 -11.93 10.43 -11.54
C GLU A 118 -10.56 10.12 -12.10
#